data_2d13c4cf953ca1a45922fd7eba5e6766
#
_entry.id   2d13c4cf953ca1a45922fd7eba5e6766
#
_cell.length_a   1.000
_cell.length_b   1.000
_cell.length_c   1.000
_cell.angle_alpha   90.00
_cell.angle_beta   90.00
_cell.angle_gamma   90.00
#
_symmetry.space_group_name_H-M   'P 1'
#
loop_
_entity.id
_entity.type
_entity.pdbx_description
1 polymer ?
#
loop_
_entity_poly.entity_id
_entity_poly.type
_entity_poly.pdbx_seq_one_letter_code
_entity_poly.pdbx_strand_id
1 'polypeptide(L)' 'MNEAFAELLAMVAKEHGVTAGEVYRDIEIAIEDAMQSTDPEAQRMWAEMPRKGIKPTPEELIAYMSRRVEGMQ' A
#
# COMPACT_ATOMS: atom_id res chain seq x y z
N MET A 1 10.15 -6.28 7.60
CA MET A 1 9.11 -5.22 7.67
C MET A 1 9.63 -4.06 8.52
N ASN A 2 9.40 -2.85 8.07
CA ASN A 2 9.79 -1.64 8.78
C ASN A 2 8.97 -1.49 10.07
N GLU A 3 9.61 -1.06 11.16
CA GLU A 3 8.96 -0.90 12.46
C GLU A 3 7.79 0.07 12.41
N ALA A 4 7.95 1.20 11.74
CA ALA A 4 6.88 2.19 11.60
C ALA A 4 5.68 1.62 10.85
N PHE A 5 5.93 0.81 9.83
CA PHE A 5 4.88 0.15 9.06
C PHE A 5 4.15 -0.88 9.93
N ALA A 6 4.89 -1.65 10.72
CA ALA A 6 4.30 -2.64 11.62
C ALA A 6 3.40 -1.96 12.66
N GLU A 7 3.84 -0.82 13.20
CA GLU A 7 3.03 -0.06 14.15
C GLU A 7 1.76 0.48 13.51
N LEU A 8 1.85 0.96 12.28
CA LEU A 8 0.67 1.44 11.54
C LEU A 8 -0.34 0.31 11.38
N LEU A 9 0.11 -0.87 10.96
CA LEU A 9 -0.77 -2.02 10.81
C LEU A 9 -1.42 -2.40 12.12
N ALA A 10 -0.66 -2.37 13.22
CA ALA A 10 -1.19 -2.72 14.54
C ALA A 10 -2.27 -1.73 14.99
N MET A 11 -2.07 -0.45 14.73
CA MET A 11 -3.05 0.58 15.08
C MET A 11 -4.35 0.40 14.30
N VAL A 12 -4.25 0.18 12.98
CA VAL A 12 -5.42 -0.02 12.14
C VAL A 12 -6.16 -1.31 12.56
N ALA A 13 -5.40 -2.36 12.81
CA ALA A 13 -5.98 -3.64 13.24
C ALA A 13 -6.75 -3.49 14.54
N LYS A 14 -6.20 -2.76 15.49
CA LYS A 14 -6.85 -2.52 16.78
C LYS A 14 -8.15 -1.75 16.62
N GLU A 15 -8.15 -0.72 15.78
CA GLU A 15 -9.35 0.09 15.54
C GLU A 15 -10.48 -0.73 14.91
N HIS A 16 -10.14 -1.69 14.07
CA HIS A 16 -11.15 -2.48 13.35
C HIS A 16 -11.40 -3.86 13.96
N GLY A 17 -10.75 -4.17 15.08
CA GLY A 17 -10.96 -5.45 15.75
C GLY A 17 -10.46 -6.66 14.97
N VAL A 18 -9.40 -6.49 14.18
CA VAL A 18 -8.80 -7.56 13.37
C VAL A 18 -7.31 -7.67 13.69
N THR A 19 -6.64 -8.64 13.08
CA THR A 19 -5.20 -8.81 13.27
C THR A 19 -4.42 -7.97 12.26
N ALA A 20 -3.17 -7.67 12.58
CA ALA A 20 -2.28 -6.95 11.65
C ALA A 20 -2.10 -7.73 10.35
N GLY A 21 -2.05 -9.06 10.43
CA GLY A 21 -1.95 -9.92 9.25
C GLY A 21 -3.17 -9.80 8.34
N GLU A 22 -4.35 -9.67 8.92
CA GLU A 22 -5.56 -9.47 8.13
C GLU A 22 -5.55 -8.12 7.41
N VAL A 23 -5.09 -7.07 8.10
CA VAL A 23 -4.96 -5.75 7.47
C VAL A 23 -3.98 -5.81 6.30
N TYR A 24 -2.83 -6.46 6.50
CA TYR A 24 -1.82 -6.61 5.45
C TYR A 24 -2.40 -7.33 4.23
N ARG A 25 -3.09 -8.42 4.47
CA ARG A 25 -3.71 -9.20 3.39
C ARG A 25 -4.78 -8.40 2.66
N ASP A 26 -5.59 -7.64 3.38
CA ASP A 26 -6.61 -6.81 2.75
C ASP A 26 -5.99 -5.74 1.85
N ILE A 27 -4.86 -5.17 2.26
CA ILE A 27 -4.13 -4.22 1.42
C ILE A 27 -3.62 -4.90 0.16
N GLU A 28 -3.09 -6.13 0.29
CA GLU A 28 -2.63 -6.88 -0.88
C GLU A 28 -3.77 -7.11 -1.88
N ILE A 29 -4.94 -7.49 -1.39
CA ILE A 29 -6.11 -7.71 -2.24
C ILE A 29 -6.54 -6.41 -2.91
N ALA A 30 -6.55 -5.32 -2.16
CA ALA A 30 -6.90 -4.01 -2.70
C ALA A 30 -5.94 -3.59 -3.81
N ILE A 31 -4.65 -3.87 -3.64
CA ILE A 31 -3.65 -3.57 -4.67
C ILE A 31 -3.94 -4.36 -5.95
N GLU A 32 -4.24 -5.64 -5.82
CA GLU A 32 -4.57 -6.48 -6.97
C GLU A 32 -5.78 -5.93 -7.72
N ASP A 33 -6.82 -5.58 -6.99
CA ASP A 33 -8.03 -5.03 -7.60
C ASP A 33 -7.74 -3.70 -8.29
N ALA A 34 -6.99 -2.84 -7.64
CA ALA A 34 -6.66 -1.52 -8.19
C ALA A 34 -5.80 -1.63 -9.45
N MET A 35 -4.90 -2.61 -9.52
CA MET A 35 -4.04 -2.80 -10.70
C MET A 35 -4.83 -3.26 -11.92
N GLN A 36 -6.03 -3.78 -11.73
CA GLN A 36 -6.89 -4.18 -12.83
C GLN A 36 -7.68 -3.01 -13.43
N SER A 37 -7.58 -1.83 -12.81
CA SER A 37 -8.26 -0.64 -13.32
C SER A 37 -7.77 -0.28 -14.72
N THR A 38 -8.70 0.11 -15.58
CA THR A 38 -8.37 0.57 -16.93
C THR A 38 -8.11 2.07 -17.00
N ASP A 39 -8.21 2.77 -15.87
CA ASP A 39 -7.96 4.21 -15.79
C ASP A 39 -6.50 4.49 -16.15
N PRO A 40 -6.23 5.32 -17.18
CA PRO A 40 -4.85 5.63 -17.58
C PRO A 40 -4.02 6.27 -16.47
N GLU A 41 -4.62 7.08 -15.61
CA GLU A 41 -3.90 7.70 -14.50
C GLU A 41 -3.46 6.66 -13.48
N ALA A 42 -4.34 5.70 -13.17
CA ALA A 42 -4.00 4.63 -12.25
C ALA A 42 -2.89 3.76 -12.82
N GLN A 43 -2.98 3.43 -14.10
CA GLN A 43 -1.95 2.62 -14.77
C GLN A 43 -0.60 3.33 -14.77
N ARG A 44 -0.60 4.64 -14.98
CA ARG A 44 0.63 5.43 -14.95
C ARG A 44 1.24 5.42 -13.55
N MET A 45 0.42 5.59 -12.52
CA MET A 45 0.88 5.55 -11.15
C MET A 45 1.55 4.22 -10.81
N TRP A 46 0.90 3.11 -11.20
CA TRP A 46 1.47 1.78 -10.95
C TRP A 46 2.79 1.57 -11.69
N ALA A 47 2.89 2.09 -12.93
CA ALA A 47 4.10 1.96 -13.72
C ALA A 47 5.26 2.75 -13.11
N GLU A 48 4.99 3.89 -12.49
CA GLU A 48 6.01 4.73 -11.89
C GLU A 48 6.43 4.27 -10.50
N MET A 49 5.60 3.45 -9.83
CA MET A 49 5.87 3.03 -8.46
C MET A 49 7.04 2.06 -8.39
N PRO A 50 8.08 2.37 -7.60
CA PRO A 50 9.18 1.43 -7.40
C PRO A 50 8.69 0.15 -6.74
N ARG A 51 9.06 -0.99 -7.31
CA ARG A 51 8.67 -2.29 -6.77
C ARG A 51 9.67 -3.35 -7.19
N LYS A 52 9.79 -4.38 -6.37
CA LYS A 52 10.73 -5.47 -6.64
C LYS A 52 10.16 -6.57 -7.51
N GLY A 53 8.83 -6.72 -7.52
CA GLY A 53 8.17 -7.77 -8.27
C GLY A 53 7.16 -7.21 -9.25
N ILE A 54 6.31 -8.09 -9.78
CA ILE A 54 5.25 -7.72 -10.71
C ILE A 54 4.22 -6.84 -10.02
N LYS A 55 3.92 -7.14 -8.76
CA LYS A 55 2.99 -6.36 -7.94
C LYS A 55 3.75 -5.65 -6.84
N PRO A 56 3.39 -4.39 -6.51
CA PRO A 56 3.96 -3.76 -5.34
C PRO A 56 3.47 -4.44 -4.06
N THR A 57 4.29 -4.43 -3.03
CA THR A 57 3.87 -4.89 -1.71
C THR A 57 3.16 -3.75 -0.98
N PRO A 58 2.39 -4.05 0.08
CA PRO A 58 1.80 -2.99 0.89
C PRO A 58 2.82 -1.99 1.42
N GLU A 59 4.02 -2.46 1.80
CA GLU A 59 5.10 -1.58 2.25
C GLU A 59 5.53 -0.62 1.16
N GLU A 60 5.66 -1.12 -0.07
CA GLU A 60 6.05 -0.28 -1.21
C GLU A 60 4.99 0.76 -1.52
N LEU A 61 3.72 0.37 -1.47
CA LEU A 61 2.62 1.30 -1.71
C LEU A 61 2.60 2.43 -0.67
N ILE A 62 2.70 2.09 0.60
CA ILE A 62 2.67 3.06 1.68
C ILE A 62 3.87 4.00 1.60
N ALA A 63 5.06 3.46 1.32
CA ALA A 63 6.25 4.28 1.16
C ALA A 63 6.11 5.26 -0.01
N TYR A 64 5.56 4.80 -1.13
CA TYR A 64 5.34 5.65 -2.29
C TYR A 64 4.37 6.78 -1.98
N MET A 65 3.25 6.46 -1.33
CA MET A 65 2.24 7.47 -0.99
C MET A 65 2.78 8.48 0.02
N SER A 66 3.59 8.03 0.97
CA SER A 66 4.21 8.91 1.95
C SER A 66 5.13 9.93 1.28
N ARG A 67 5.89 9.49 0.28
CA ARG A 67 6.76 10.39 -0.49
C ARG A 67 5.97 11.43 -1.25
N ARG A 68 4.85 11.04 -1.84
CA ARG A 68 4.00 11.98 -2.58
C ARG A 68 3.43 13.05 -1.67
N VAL A 69 2.99 12.66 -0.48
CA VAL A 69 2.46 13.61 0.49
C VAL A 69 3.53 14.61 0.91
N GLU A 70 4.76 14.12 1.17
CA GLU A 70 5.88 15.00 1.51
C GLU A 70 6.20 15.97 0.37
N GLY A 71 6.15 15.50 -0.86
CA GLY A 71 6.44 16.32 -2.03
C GLY A 71 5.37 17.37 -2.32
N MET A 72 4.21 17.27 -1.71
CA MET A 72 3.11 18.20 -1.94
C MET A 72 3.14 19.42 -1.03
N GLN A 73 4.07 19.48 -0.11
CA GLN A 73 4.19 20.61 0.84
C GLN A 73 4.79 21.85 0.19
#